data_4d9c80d558d2e61a07f75cb25090c181
#
_entry.id   4d9c80d558d2e61a07f75cb25090c181
#
_cell.length_a   1.000
_cell.length_b   1.000
_cell.length_c   1.000
_cell.angle_alpha   90.00
_cell.angle_beta   90.00
_cell.angle_gamma   90.00
#
_symmetry.space_group_name_H-M   'P 1'
#
loop_
_entity.id
_entity.type
_entity.pdbx_description
1 polymer ?
#
loop_
_entity_poly.entity_id
_entity_poly.type
_entity_poly.pdbx_seq_one_letter_code
_entity_poly.pdbx_strand_id
1 'polypeptide(L)'
;PLDVLATLRDSHALQEAKDAAVAVSMEEAAVATILVDNSGSMRGDRIVAAAAATTLLARELEAAGVPTEILGYTTRWWKGGEARQRWLAAGKPANPGRISERRHIIYRGNEAGEFGGEDEIAICSMAAHSLLKENLDNEAIAWAAERLLSRNAATHYLLLITDGVQPICDSTMALGQEKMLGVHHHDLVDPVEGLQAGRQVVLLVLDD
;
A
#
# COMPACT_ATOMS: atom_id res chain seq x y z
N PRO A 1 23.11 -15.14 -0.85
CA PRO A 1 21.75 -14.82 -0.53
C PRO A 1 21.71 -14.62 0.97
N LEU A 2 21.55 -13.38 1.38
CA LEU A 2 21.25 -13.06 2.78
C LEU A 2 19.96 -13.80 3.12
N ASP A 3 19.97 -14.49 4.23
CA ASP A 3 18.77 -15.14 4.75
C ASP A 3 17.87 -14.04 5.32
N VAL A 4 17.23 -13.31 4.42
CA VAL A 4 16.31 -12.20 4.72
C VAL A 4 15.19 -12.69 5.65
N LEU A 5 14.77 -13.95 5.50
CA LEU A 5 13.80 -14.59 6.38
C LEU A 5 14.34 -14.78 7.80
N ALA A 6 15.66 -15.06 7.96
CA ALA A 6 16.27 -15.15 9.28
C ALA A 6 16.36 -13.78 9.97
N THR A 7 16.72 -12.74 9.20
CA THR A 7 16.79 -11.36 9.72
C THR A 7 15.41 -10.83 10.11
N LEU A 8 14.37 -11.18 9.36
CA LEU A 8 12.98 -10.78 9.67
C LEU A 8 12.39 -11.56 10.84
N ARG A 9 12.83 -12.80 11.10
CA ARG A 9 12.31 -13.60 12.23
C ARG A 9 12.53 -12.96 13.59
N ASP A 10 13.57 -12.15 13.74
CA ASP A 10 13.96 -11.48 14.99
C ASP A 10 13.63 -9.98 14.99
N SER A 11 12.95 -9.46 13.95
CA SER A 11 12.65 -8.04 13.85
C SER A 11 11.34 -7.68 14.58
N HIS A 12 11.34 -6.47 15.18
CA HIS A 12 10.14 -5.89 15.80
C HIS A 12 8.97 -5.80 14.80
N ALA A 13 9.26 -5.46 13.55
CA ALA A 13 8.28 -5.38 12.46
C ALA A 13 7.58 -6.73 12.19
N LEU A 14 8.28 -7.86 12.30
CA LEU A 14 7.67 -9.18 12.17
C LEU A 14 6.74 -9.50 13.34
N GLN A 15 7.10 -9.11 14.55
CA GLN A 15 6.24 -9.30 15.71
C GLN A 15 4.98 -8.45 15.59
N GLU A 16 5.11 -7.18 15.22
CA GLU A 16 3.96 -6.30 14.94
C GLU A 16 3.06 -6.84 13.85
N ALA A 17 3.65 -7.37 12.76
CA ALA A 17 2.89 -8.00 11.68
C ALA A 17 2.11 -9.22 12.16
N LYS A 18 2.70 -10.07 13.01
CA LYS A 18 2.03 -11.23 13.61
C LYS A 18 0.92 -10.81 14.56
N ASP A 19 1.19 -9.82 15.42
CA ASP A 19 0.20 -9.32 16.37
C ASP A 19 -0.98 -8.67 15.64
N ALA A 20 -0.72 -7.94 14.55
CA ALA A 20 -1.75 -7.41 13.67
C ALA A 20 -2.59 -8.53 13.02
N ALA A 21 -1.96 -9.58 12.48
CA ALA A 21 -2.67 -10.71 11.88
C ALA A 21 -3.53 -11.47 12.91
N VAL A 22 -3.02 -11.68 14.13
CA VAL A 22 -3.77 -12.31 15.23
C VAL A 22 -4.97 -11.45 15.64
N ALA A 23 -4.80 -10.13 15.72
CA ALA A 23 -5.91 -9.22 16.04
C ALA A 23 -7.04 -9.29 15.00
N VAL A 24 -6.68 -9.38 13.71
CA VAL A 24 -7.65 -9.51 12.61
C VAL A 24 -8.39 -10.86 12.65
N SER A 25 -7.70 -11.94 13.01
CA SER A 25 -8.25 -13.31 12.96
C SER A 25 -9.36 -13.61 13.97
N MET A 26 -9.61 -12.72 14.92
CA MET A 26 -10.59 -12.93 16.01
C MET A 26 -12.02 -12.50 15.65
N GLU A 27 -12.25 -11.92 14.48
CA GLU A 27 -13.57 -11.42 14.08
C GLU A 27 -14.23 -12.28 12.99
N GLU A 28 -15.50 -12.61 13.17
CA GLU A 28 -16.31 -13.32 12.17
C GLU A 28 -16.48 -12.47 10.90
N ALA A 29 -16.30 -13.10 9.73
CA ALA A 29 -16.49 -12.49 8.41
C ALA A 29 -15.63 -11.23 8.15
N ALA A 30 -14.34 -11.31 8.42
CA ALA A 30 -13.38 -10.27 8.10
C ALA A 30 -12.76 -10.46 6.70
N VAL A 31 -12.34 -9.35 6.08
CA VAL A 31 -11.53 -9.32 4.85
C VAL A 31 -10.39 -8.34 5.00
N ALA A 32 -9.27 -8.62 4.33
CA ALA A 32 -8.09 -7.77 4.40
C ALA A 32 -7.62 -7.32 3.00
N THR A 33 -7.00 -6.15 2.95
CA THR A 33 -6.20 -5.68 1.82
C THR A 33 -4.85 -5.21 2.35
N ILE A 34 -3.77 -5.77 1.81
CA ILE A 34 -2.40 -5.33 2.08
C ILE A 34 -2.00 -4.41 0.93
N LEU A 35 -1.72 -3.14 1.23
CA LEU A 35 -1.28 -2.13 0.28
C LEU A 35 0.20 -1.85 0.49
N VAL A 36 1.03 -2.07 -0.53
CA VAL A 36 2.48 -1.94 -0.43
C VAL A 36 2.97 -0.75 -1.24
N ASP A 37 3.77 0.09 -0.62
CA ASP A 37 4.50 1.17 -1.28
C ASP A 37 5.60 0.60 -2.19
N ASN A 38 5.53 0.91 -3.48
CA ASN A 38 6.55 0.59 -4.47
C ASN A 38 7.26 1.87 -4.95
N SER A 39 7.49 2.82 -4.04
CA SER A 39 8.24 4.03 -4.35
C SER A 39 9.76 3.81 -4.37
N GLY A 40 10.48 4.82 -4.82
CA GLY A 40 11.92 4.75 -4.96
C GLY A 40 12.68 4.73 -3.64
N SER A 41 12.10 5.23 -2.55
CA SER A 41 12.65 5.17 -1.18
C SER A 41 12.69 3.74 -0.65
N MET A 42 11.75 2.90 -1.10
CA MET A 42 11.69 1.48 -0.75
C MET A 42 12.81 0.62 -1.38
N ARG A 43 13.69 1.18 -2.19
CA ARG A 43 14.76 0.40 -2.86
C ARG A 43 15.71 -0.29 -1.89
N GLY A 44 16.25 -1.43 -2.35
CA GLY A 44 17.20 -2.21 -1.57
C GLY A 44 16.51 -3.12 -0.59
N ASP A 45 16.99 -3.14 0.64
CA ASP A 45 16.52 -4.08 1.66
C ASP A 45 15.07 -3.80 2.09
N ARG A 46 14.61 -2.56 2.02
CA ARG A 46 13.23 -2.18 2.41
C ARG A 46 12.17 -2.88 1.55
N ILE A 47 12.29 -2.87 0.23
CA ILE A 47 11.30 -3.55 -0.63
C ILE A 47 11.37 -5.07 -0.47
N VAL A 48 12.54 -5.62 -0.18
CA VAL A 48 12.70 -7.05 0.11
C VAL A 48 12.04 -7.39 1.45
N ALA A 49 12.24 -6.57 2.47
CA ALA A 49 11.57 -6.70 3.75
C ALA A 49 10.04 -6.56 3.61
N ALA A 50 9.57 -5.57 2.83
CA ALA A 50 8.15 -5.39 2.54
C ALA A 50 7.55 -6.62 1.86
N ALA A 51 8.21 -7.20 0.86
CA ALA A 51 7.75 -8.40 0.17
C ALA A 51 7.66 -9.59 1.14
N ALA A 52 8.67 -9.77 1.99
CA ALA A 52 8.67 -10.85 2.98
C ALA A 52 7.58 -10.64 4.05
N ALA A 53 7.40 -9.43 4.56
CA ALA A 53 6.33 -9.10 5.51
C ALA A 53 4.95 -9.32 4.88
N THR A 54 4.75 -8.88 3.62
CA THR A 54 3.52 -9.11 2.86
C THR A 54 3.19 -10.60 2.74
N THR A 55 4.19 -11.43 2.39
CA THR A 55 4.01 -12.88 2.27
C THR A 55 3.60 -13.52 3.58
N LEU A 56 4.27 -13.14 4.68
CA LEU A 56 3.97 -13.69 6.02
C LEU A 56 2.58 -13.27 6.49
N LEU A 57 2.24 -11.98 6.38
CA LEU A 57 0.92 -11.45 6.72
C LEU A 57 -0.19 -12.15 5.93
N ALA A 58 -0.01 -12.29 4.61
CA ALA A 58 -0.99 -12.94 3.77
C ALA A 58 -1.20 -14.40 4.17
N ARG A 59 -0.13 -15.15 4.45
CA ARG A 59 -0.22 -16.53 4.92
C ARG A 59 -0.97 -16.65 6.25
N GLU A 60 -0.64 -15.81 7.22
CA GLU A 60 -1.28 -15.83 8.54
C GLU A 60 -2.76 -15.45 8.46
N LEU A 61 -3.10 -14.42 7.68
CA LEU A 61 -4.49 -13.99 7.46
C LEU A 61 -5.31 -15.07 6.77
N GLU A 62 -4.80 -15.65 5.69
CA GLU A 62 -5.49 -16.74 4.97
C GLU A 62 -5.65 -18.00 5.85
N ALA A 63 -4.62 -18.37 6.62
CA ALA A 63 -4.69 -19.47 7.57
C ALA A 63 -5.73 -19.23 8.68
N ALA A 64 -5.97 -17.96 9.02
CA ALA A 64 -7.02 -17.53 9.94
C ALA A 64 -8.41 -17.43 9.30
N GLY A 65 -8.54 -17.75 8.01
CA GLY A 65 -9.79 -17.65 7.26
C GLY A 65 -10.17 -16.23 6.84
N VAL A 66 -9.21 -15.30 6.79
CA VAL A 66 -9.39 -13.92 6.35
C VAL A 66 -8.92 -13.76 4.90
N PRO A 67 -9.84 -13.72 3.92
CA PRO A 67 -9.48 -13.57 2.52
C PRO A 67 -8.73 -12.26 2.28
N THR A 68 -7.53 -12.35 1.68
CA THR A 68 -6.60 -11.24 1.59
C THR A 68 -6.31 -10.84 0.15
N GLU A 69 -6.47 -9.55 -0.17
CA GLU A 69 -6.03 -8.92 -1.41
C GLU A 69 -4.67 -8.26 -1.21
N ILE A 70 -3.78 -8.31 -2.21
CA ILE A 70 -2.44 -7.72 -2.15
C ILE A 70 -2.28 -6.74 -3.29
N LEU A 71 -2.10 -5.48 -2.94
CA LEU A 71 -2.00 -4.36 -3.85
C LEU A 71 -0.66 -3.65 -3.70
N GLY A 72 -0.25 -2.97 -4.77
CA GLY A 72 0.90 -2.10 -4.73
C GLY A 72 0.64 -0.80 -5.47
N TYR A 73 1.42 0.22 -5.15
CA TYR A 73 1.29 1.50 -5.81
C TYR A 73 2.62 2.20 -6.03
N THR A 74 2.71 2.92 -7.15
CA THR A 74 3.81 3.78 -7.54
C THR A 74 3.35 4.70 -8.66
N THR A 75 4.27 5.44 -9.29
CA THR A 75 4.01 6.13 -10.55
C THR A 75 4.59 5.35 -11.73
N ARG A 76 4.09 5.63 -12.93
CA ARG A 76 4.60 5.04 -14.17
C ARG A 76 5.98 5.57 -14.53
N TRP A 77 6.22 6.86 -14.25
CA TRP A 77 7.43 7.57 -14.62
C TRP A 77 7.93 8.42 -13.46
N TRP A 78 9.22 8.70 -13.49
CA TRP A 78 9.80 9.74 -12.65
C TRP A 78 9.38 11.12 -13.11
N LYS A 79 9.15 12.05 -12.17
CA LYS A 79 8.87 13.48 -12.44
C LYS A 79 7.65 13.69 -13.35
N GLY A 80 6.59 12.91 -13.14
CA GLY A 80 5.29 13.09 -13.77
C GLY A 80 5.15 12.64 -15.22
N GLY A 81 6.22 12.22 -15.89
CA GLY A 81 6.18 11.64 -17.24
C GLY A 81 5.55 12.55 -18.30
N GLU A 82 4.75 11.94 -19.22
CA GLU A 82 4.14 12.66 -20.34
C GLU A 82 3.08 13.69 -19.90
N ALA A 83 2.33 13.40 -18.86
CA ALA A 83 1.33 14.34 -18.35
C ALA A 83 1.97 15.66 -17.94
N ARG A 84 3.10 15.60 -17.23
CA ARG A 84 3.87 16.80 -16.87
C ARG A 84 4.49 17.48 -18.09
N GLN A 85 5.01 16.73 -19.04
CA GLN A 85 5.58 17.31 -20.27
C GLN A 85 4.53 18.09 -21.06
N ARG A 86 3.32 17.54 -21.21
CA ARG A 86 2.19 18.23 -21.85
C ARG A 86 1.81 19.51 -21.11
N TRP A 87 1.77 19.50 -19.78
CA TRP A 87 1.50 20.68 -18.98
C TRP A 87 2.57 21.77 -19.15
N LEU A 88 3.86 21.37 -19.16
CA LEU A 88 4.97 22.29 -19.40
C LEU A 88 4.90 22.92 -20.80
N ALA A 89 4.65 22.12 -21.83
CA ALA A 89 4.51 22.57 -23.22
C ALA A 89 3.32 23.52 -23.42
N ALA A 90 2.25 23.35 -22.62
CA ALA A 90 1.10 24.21 -22.61
C ALA A 90 1.31 25.55 -21.82
N GLY A 91 2.54 25.84 -21.37
CA GLY A 91 2.84 27.07 -20.63
C GLY A 91 2.43 27.03 -19.16
N LYS A 92 2.31 25.84 -18.57
CA LYS A 92 1.94 25.64 -17.14
C LYS A 92 0.61 26.30 -16.78
N PRO A 93 -0.49 25.97 -17.46
CA PRO A 93 -1.79 26.54 -17.10
C PRO A 93 -2.12 26.26 -15.63
N ALA A 94 -2.86 27.19 -15.02
CA ALA A 94 -3.38 27.00 -13.67
C ALA A 94 -4.34 25.79 -13.64
N ASN A 95 -4.39 25.08 -12.51
CA ASN A 95 -5.25 23.92 -12.30
C ASN A 95 -5.03 22.78 -13.33
N PRO A 96 -3.82 22.26 -13.46
CA PRO A 96 -3.49 21.24 -14.47
C PRO A 96 -4.17 19.89 -14.27
N GLY A 97 -4.81 19.68 -13.14
CA GLY A 97 -5.23 18.35 -12.72
C GLY A 97 -4.03 17.48 -12.31
N ARG A 98 -4.13 16.16 -12.52
CA ARG A 98 -3.01 15.26 -12.22
C ARG A 98 -1.94 15.38 -13.29
N ILE A 99 -0.72 15.68 -12.87
CA ILE A 99 0.47 15.76 -13.73
C ILE A 99 1.45 14.58 -13.54
N SER A 100 1.14 13.65 -12.63
CA SER A 100 1.85 12.38 -12.46
C SER A 100 0.97 11.21 -12.90
N GLU A 101 1.56 10.23 -13.57
CA GLU A 101 0.86 9.04 -14.02
C GLU A 101 0.95 7.96 -12.95
N ARG A 102 -0.16 7.73 -12.25
CA ARG A 102 -0.24 6.66 -11.25
C ARG A 102 -0.10 5.28 -11.87
N ARG A 103 0.43 4.35 -11.09
CA ARG A 103 0.49 2.93 -11.41
C ARG A 103 0.01 2.15 -10.20
N HIS A 104 -1.18 1.59 -10.28
CA HIS A 104 -1.74 0.67 -9.32
C HIS A 104 -1.46 -0.76 -9.79
N ILE A 105 -1.08 -1.63 -8.87
CA ILE A 105 -0.64 -2.99 -9.15
C ILE A 105 -1.47 -3.94 -8.31
N ILE A 106 -1.94 -5.00 -8.91
CA ILE A 106 -2.62 -6.09 -8.21
C ILE A 106 -1.67 -7.28 -8.23
N TYR A 107 -1.08 -7.60 -7.09
CA TYR A 107 -0.24 -8.77 -6.92
C TYR A 107 -1.09 -10.02 -6.65
N ARG A 108 -2.18 -9.84 -5.89
CA ARG A 108 -3.19 -10.86 -5.63
C ARG A 108 -4.56 -10.19 -5.56
N GLY A 109 -5.48 -10.62 -6.40
CA GLY A 109 -6.86 -10.10 -6.41
C GLY A 109 -7.72 -10.74 -5.34
N ASN A 110 -8.87 -10.13 -5.05
CA ASN A 110 -9.87 -10.62 -4.10
C ASN A 110 -10.59 -11.90 -4.57
N GLU A 111 -10.50 -12.24 -5.84
CA GLU A 111 -11.06 -13.45 -6.46
C GLU A 111 -10.06 -14.63 -6.45
N ALA A 112 -8.85 -14.43 -5.92
CA ALA A 112 -7.84 -15.47 -5.89
C ALA A 112 -8.28 -16.61 -4.99
N GLY A 113 -7.89 -17.83 -5.38
CA GLY A 113 -8.10 -19.03 -4.58
C GLY A 113 -7.20 -19.09 -3.35
N GLU A 114 -6.85 -20.29 -2.93
CA GLU A 114 -5.94 -20.53 -1.81
C GLU A 114 -4.56 -19.85 -2.04
N PHE A 115 -4.01 -19.22 -1.00
CA PHE A 115 -2.71 -18.56 -1.08
C PHE A 115 -1.59 -19.57 -1.37
N GLY A 116 -0.78 -19.33 -2.40
CA GLY A 116 0.22 -20.30 -2.86
C GLY A 116 1.44 -19.69 -3.54
N GLY A 117 2.22 -20.56 -4.17
CA GLY A 117 3.49 -20.19 -4.77
C GLY A 117 3.40 -19.16 -5.89
N GLU A 118 2.30 -19.10 -6.63
CA GLU A 118 2.09 -18.08 -7.66
C GLU A 118 1.95 -16.68 -7.04
N ASP A 119 1.26 -16.58 -5.91
CA ASP A 119 1.12 -15.33 -5.15
C ASP A 119 2.49 -14.86 -4.63
N GLU A 120 3.30 -15.80 -4.12
CA GLU A 120 4.65 -15.50 -3.64
C GLU A 120 5.57 -15.00 -4.77
N ILE A 121 5.48 -15.59 -5.96
CA ILE A 121 6.22 -15.11 -7.13
C ILE A 121 5.75 -13.70 -7.52
N ALA A 122 4.44 -13.45 -7.50
CA ALA A 122 3.89 -12.14 -7.78
C ALA A 122 4.38 -11.10 -6.75
N ILE A 123 4.37 -11.43 -5.46
CA ILE A 123 4.88 -10.58 -4.38
C ILE A 123 6.39 -10.32 -4.57
N CYS A 124 7.19 -11.33 -4.88
CA CYS A 124 8.63 -11.17 -5.13
C CYS A 124 8.92 -10.20 -6.29
N SER A 125 7.99 -10.06 -7.24
CA SER A 125 8.14 -9.10 -8.35
C SER A 125 8.16 -7.64 -7.90
N MET A 126 7.73 -7.32 -6.67
CA MET A 126 7.84 -5.99 -6.07
C MET A 126 9.28 -5.48 -6.04
N ALA A 127 10.26 -6.38 -5.88
CA ALA A 127 11.67 -6.04 -5.83
C ALA A 127 12.28 -5.63 -7.18
N ALA A 128 11.49 -5.65 -8.26
CA ALA A 128 11.98 -5.24 -9.57
C ALA A 128 12.32 -3.73 -9.59
N HIS A 129 13.59 -3.38 -9.74
CA HIS A 129 14.08 -1.99 -9.73
C HIS A 129 13.39 -1.08 -10.75
N SER A 130 12.93 -1.62 -11.87
CA SER A 130 12.20 -0.88 -12.89
C SER A 130 10.82 -0.43 -12.44
N LEU A 131 10.27 -1.08 -11.42
CA LEU A 131 8.96 -0.80 -10.86
C LEU A 131 8.99 0.43 -9.93
N LEU A 132 10.03 0.55 -9.11
CA LEU A 132 10.11 1.53 -8.03
C LEU A 132 10.33 2.96 -8.57
N LYS A 133 9.32 3.83 -8.41
CA LYS A 133 9.30 5.21 -8.91
C LYS A 133 8.88 6.18 -7.78
N GLU A 134 7.97 7.10 -8.07
CA GLU A 134 7.40 8.04 -7.09
C GLU A 134 6.13 7.44 -6.46
N ASN A 135 5.67 8.00 -5.35
CA ASN A 135 4.45 7.59 -4.69
C ASN A 135 3.31 8.62 -4.85
N LEU A 136 2.09 8.15 -4.63
CA LEU A 136 0.85 8.92 -4.60
C LEU A 136 -0.05 8.30 -3.52
N ASP A 137 0.35 8.42 -2.26
CA ASP A 137 -0.22 7.69 -1.13
C ASP A 137 -1.72 7.88 -0.99
N ASN A 138 -2.19 9.13 -1.00
CA ASN A 138 -3.61 9.44 -0.83
C ASN A 138 -4.50 8.79 -1.90
N GLU A 139 -4.05 8.80 -3.16
CA GLU A 139 -4.80 8.18 -4.25
C GLU A 139 -4.75 6.65 -4.17
N ALA A 140 -3.64 6.09 -3.72
CA ALA A 140 -3.46 4.65 -3.56
C ALA A 140 -4.31 4.12 -2.40
N ILE A 141 -4.32 4.81 -1.27
CA ILE A 141 -5.15 4.46 -0.10
C ILE A 141 -6.64 4.53 -0.48
N ALA A 142 -7.07 5.60 -1.15
CA ALA A 142 -8.45 5.73 -1.60
C ALA A 142 -8.86 4.60 -2.56
N TRP A 143 -7.99 4.24 -3.51
CA TRP A 143 -8.23 3.14 -4.43
C TRP A 143 -8.29 1.78 -3.72
N ALA A 144 -7.39 1.52 -2.79
CA ALA A 144 -7.39 0.28 -2.01
C ALA A 144 -8.63 0.19 -1.10
N ALA A 145 -9.01 1.29 -0.46
CA ALA A 145 -10.21 1.37 0.36
C ALA A 145 -11.49 1.13 -0.45
N GLU A 146 -11.62 1.72 -1.65
CA GLU A 146 -12.75 1.48 -2.55
C GLU A 146 -12.90 0.00 -2.90
N ARG A 147 -11.79 -0.68 -3.25
CA ARG A 147 -11.77 -2.11 -3.53
C ARG A 147 -12.14 -2.95 -2.31
N LEU A 148 -11.53 -2.64 -1.18
CA LEU A 148 -11.77 -3.33 0.08
C LEU A 148 -13.24 -3.23 0.50
N LEU A 149 -13.82 -2.03 0.46
CA LEU A 149 -15.19 -1.75 0.87
C LEU A 149 -16.25 -2.31 -0.10
N SER A 150 -15.88 -2.66 -1.32
CA SER A 150 -16.76 -3.38 -2.26
C SER A 150 -16.98 -4.84 -1.87
N ARG A 151 -16.17 -5.38 -0.96
CA ARG A 151 -16.27 -6.76 -0.47
C ARG A 151 -17.33 -6.87 0.61
N ASN A 152 -18.14 -7.93 0.57
CA ASN A 152 -19.17 -8.18 1.56
C ASN A 152 -18.58 -8.87 2.80
N ALA A 153 -18.30 -8.09 3.85
CA ALA A 153 -17.76 -8.56 5.12
C ALA A 153 -18.24 -7.66 6.27
N ALA A 154 -18.23 -8.19 7.49
CA ALA A 154 -18.56 -7.43 8.69
C ALA A 154 -17.41 -6.47 9.03
N THR A 155 -16.17 -6.92 8.87
CA THR A 155 -14.97 -6.13 9.18
C THR A 155 -14.03 -6.05 8.00
N HIS A 156 -13.45 -4.87 7.79
CA HIS A 156 -12.56 -4.56 6.69
C HIS A 156 -11.24 -4.02 7.24
N TYR A 157 -10.14 -4.70 6.91
CA TYR A 157 -8.80 -4.30 7.33
C TYR A 157 -7.98 -3.81 6.13
N LEU A 158 -7.46 -2.59 6.20
CA LEU A 158 -6.47 -2.07 5.27
C LEU A 158 -5.12 -1.99 5.98
N LEU A 159 -4.16 -2.80 5.53
CA LEU A 159 -2.79 -2.81 6.05
C LEU A 159 -1.90 -2.10 5.04
N LEU A 160 -1.23 -1.03 5.47
CA LEU A 160 -0.30 -0.26 4.64
C LEU A 160 1.14 -0.57 5.05
N ILE A 161 1.96 -1.00 4.08
CA ILE A 161 3.40 -1.23 4.26
C ILE A 161 4.16 -0.16 3.48
N THR A 162 4.89 0.71 4.18
CA THR A 162 5.63 1.84 3.62
C THR A 162 6.84 2.18 4.48
N ASP A 163 7.82 2.91 3.95
CA ASP A 163 8.94 3.50 4.69
C ASP A 163 8.67 4.94 5.13
N GLY A 164 7.44 5.39 5.06
CA GLY A 164 6.97 6.69 5.50
C GLY A 164 5.96 7.29 4.52
N VAL A 165 4.92 7.91 5.05
CA VAL A 165 3.91 8.60 4.23
C VAL A 165 4.48 9.93 3.77
N GLN A 166 4.70 10.09 2.48
CA GLN A 166 5.11 11.36 1.87
C GLN A 166 3.89 12.05 1.27
N PRO A 167 3.44 13.16 1.84
CA PRO A 167 2.19 13.79 1.42
C PRO A 167 2.27 14.57 0.09
N ILE A 168 3.44 14.67 -0.54
CA ILE A 168 3.64 15.66 -1.60
C ILE A 168 4.28 15.03 -2.84
N CYS A 169 3.46 14.82 -3.88
CA CYS A 169 3.98 14.79 -5.26
C CYS A 169 3.74 16.13 -5.96
N ASP A 170 4.44 16.37 -7.06
CA ASP A 170 4.29 17.58 -7.91
C ASP A 170 2.82 17.88 -8.28
N SER A 171 1.98 16.86 -8.40
CA SER A 171 0.55 17.00 -8.70
C SER A 171 -0.23 17.67 -7.58
N THR A 172 0.11 17.36 -6.34
CA THR A 172 -0.55 17.94 -5.15
C THR A 172 -0.17 19.41 -5.00
N MET A 173 1.09 19.75 -5.29
CA MET A 173 1.55 21.15 -5.31
C MET A 173 0.85 21.98 -6.39
N ALA A 174 0.55 21.39 -7.54
CA ALA A 174 -0.14 22.05 -8.64
C ALA A 174 -1.65 22.27 -8.39
N LEU A 175 -2.28 21.44 -7.54
CA LEU A 175 -3.70 21.53 -7.20
C LEU A 175 -4.01 22.54 -6.07
N GLY A 176 -2.96 23.18 -5.50
CA GLY A 176 -3.11 24.03 -4.33
C GLY A 176 -3.35 23.23 -3.05
N GLN A 177 -2.68 23.60 -1.98
CA GLN A 177 -2.67 22.89 -0.70
C GLN A 177 -4.06 22.81 0.00
N GLU A 178 -5.10 23.45 -0.52
CA GLU A 178 -6.40 23.59 0.14
C GLU A 178 -7.27 22.34 0.13
N LYS A 179 -6.89 21.27 -0.57
CA LYS A 179 -7.63 20.00 -0.64
C LYS A 179 -6.84 18.76 -0.27
N MET A 180 -5.73 18.93 0.41
CA MET A 180 -5.11 17.79 1.07
C MET A 180 -5.91 17.46 2.33
N LEU A 181 -6.58 16.33 2.32
CA LEU A 181 -6.87 15.63 3.56
C LEU A 181 -5.52 15.45 4.25
N GLY A 182 -5.27 16.26 5.29
CA GLY A 182 -4.04 16.17 6.07
C GLY A 182 -4.04 14.83 6.78
N VAL A 183 -3.41 13.86 6.16
CA VAL A 183 -3.09 12.60 6.84
C VAL A 183 -1.85 12.90 7.67
N HIS A 184 -2.06 13.43 8.87
CA HIS A 184 -1.02 13.47 9.89
C HIS A 184 -0.81 12.06 10.45
N HIS A 185 0.40 11.74 10.86
CA HIS A 185 0.79 10.46 11.47
C HIS A 185 -0.16 9.98 12.62
N HIS A 186 -0.95 10.90 13.19
CA HIS A 186 -1.97 10.64 14.20
C HIS A 186 -3.38 10.42 13.63
N ASP A 187 -3.63 10.73 12.35
CA ASP A 187 -4.97 10.71 11.74
C ASP A 187 -5.21 9.45 10.90
N LEU A 188 -4.21 8.56 10.76
CA LEU A 188 -4.35 7.29 10.05
C LEU A 188 -5.27 6.30 10.77
N VAL A 189 -5.67 6.59 11.99
CA VAL A 189 -6.68 5.81 12.72
C VAL A 189 -8.09 6.10 12.18
N ASP A 190 -8.28 7.25 11.46
CA ASP A 190 -9.58 7.63 10.87
C ASP A 190 -9.40 8.42 9.55
N PRO A 191 -8.84 7.80 8.48
CA PRO A 191 -8.55 8.52 7.25
C PRO A 191 -9.79 8.84 6.40
N VAL A 192 -10.96 8.40 6.80
CA VAL A 192 -12.23 8.68 6.12
C VAL A 192 -13.28 9.01 7.17
N GLU A 193 -13.63 10.27 7.31
CA GLU A 193 -14.82 10.67 8.07
C GLU A 193 -16.03 9.87 7.55
N GLY A 194 -16.62 9.03 8.41
CA GLY A 194 -17.76 8.18 8.08
C GLY A 194 -17.47 6.67 8.03
N LEU A 195 -16.28 6.21 8.41
CA LEU A 195 -16.06 4.79 8.61
C LEU A 195 -16.85 4.31 9.83
N GLN A 196 -17.89 3.53 9.57
CA GLN A 196 -18.72 2.89 10.61
C GLN A 196 -17.92 1.80 11.34
N ALA A 197 -18.41 1.40 12.53
CA ALA A 197 -17.83 0.28 13.29
C ALA A 197 -17.52 -0.94 12.39
N GLY A 198 -16.36 -1.58 12.59
CA GLY A 198 -15.93 -2.73 11.80
C GLY A 198 -14.90 -2.40 10.67
N ARG A 199 -14.37 -1.19 10.63
CA ARG A 199 -13.34 -0.78 9.66
C ARG A 199 -12.09 -0.33 10.39
N GLN A 200 -10.95 -0.91 10.03
CA GLN A 200 -9.66 -0.60 10.67
C GLN A 200 -8.57 -0.40 9.62
N VAL A 201 -7.72 0.59 9.85
CA VAL A 201 -6.50 0.81 9.08
C VAL A 201 -5.31 0.56 9.99
N VAL A 202 -4.46 -0.38 9.61
CA VAL A 202 -3.22 -0.69 10.31
C VAL A 202 -2.06 -0.20 9.46
N LEU A 203 -1.20 0.63 10.03
CA LEU A 203 0.00 1.14 9.39
C LEU A 203 1.22 0.35 9.87
N LEU A 204 1.93 -0.28 8.94
CA LEU A 204 3.23 -0.86 9.18
C LEU A 204 4.30 0.02 8.52
N VAL A 205 5.06 0.75 9.33
CA VAL A 205 6.19 1.57 8.87
C VAL A 205 7.47 0.76 9.01
N LEU A 206 8.24 0.67 7.94
CA LEU A 206 9.55 0.04 7.95
C LEU A 206 10.60 1.12 8.27
N ASP A 207 11.01 1.20 9.52
CA ASP A 207 12.12 2.05 9.97
C ASP A 207 13.47 1.43 9.59
N ASP A 208 14.53 2.29 9.53
CA ASP A 208 15.91 1.89 9.23
C ASP A 208 16.55 1.03 10.33
#